data_1a86db48509faa5761bbf9e3bcb52a1c
#
_entry.id   1a86db48509faa5761bbf9e3bcb52a1c
#
_cell.length_a   1.000
_cell.length_b   1.000
_cell.length_c   1.000
_cell.angle_alpha   90.00
_cell.angle_beta   90.00
_cell.angle_gamma   90.00
#
_symmetry.space_group_name_H-M   'P 1'
#
loop_
_entity.id
_entity.type
_entity.pdbx_description
1 polymer ?
#
loop_
_entity_poly.entity_id
_entity_poly.type
_entity_poly.pdbx_seq_one_letter_code
_entity_poly.pdbx_strand_id
1 'polypeptide(L)'
;MSLEWPLDSAQYFETLSLKSIVTFICSTAMVVGGVVPYIPQYREIWKTDNADGFSTYVCLVLLVANTLRIIFWFGHPFELPLLFQSIIMNIAMLAMIHLCVQVRNKTLIIPTKPKFFTADEDEEKSQIKLSHSSTPRSFWDFDAKYFWEWTDFLSYLEFLATFIAVTGIFMYFCLETAFIVETVGFLAVFTEAMLGAPQFYRNLRKKSTLGMSKKMVCLWTIGDIFKTAYYILREAPTQFWLCGILQVAIDLSILLQVLIYRITPSPVKLLLKGESHTN
;
A
#
# COMPACT_ATOMS: atom_id res chain seq x y z
N MET A 1 32.67 -31.54 -46.56
CA MET A 1 32.78 -30.53 -45.52
C MET A 1 31.77 -29.45 -45.89
N SER A 2 30.51 -29.69 -45.49
CA SER A 2 29.37 -28.80 -45.75
C SER A 2 29.41 -27.65 -44.74
N LEU A 3 29.66 -26.43 -45.22
CA LEU A 3 29.47 -25.21 -44.46
C LEU A 3 27.97 -25.06 -44.15
N GLU A 4 27.57 -25.39 -42.94
CA GLU A 4 26.28 -24.94 -42.44
C GLU A 4 26.39 -23.44 -42.16
N TRP A 5 25.69 -22.65 -42.94
CA TRP A 5 25.52 -21.21 -42.67
C TRP A 5 24.70 -21.03 -41.39
N PRO A 6 25.07 -20.12 -40.46
CA PRO A 6 24.26 -19.87 -39.29
C PRO A 6 22.88 -19.37 -39.74
N LEU A 7 21.86 -19.98 -39.15
CA LEU A 7 20.46 -19.62 -39.25
C LEU A 7 20.24 -18.11 -39.42
N ASP A 8 19.39 -17.81 -40.40
CA ASP A 8 18.93 -16.50 -40.85
C ASP A 8 19.19 -15.35 -39.85
N SER A 9 20.09 -14.46 -40.21
CA SER A 9 20.36 -13.22 -39.46
C SER A 9 19.07 -12.41 -39.24
N ALA A 10 18.11 -12.49 -40.15
CA ALA A 10 16.78 -11.88 -40.02
C ALA A 10 16.00 -12.47 -38.83
N GLN A 11 15.99 -13.79 -38.69
CA GLN A 11 15.29 -14.49 -37.62
C GLN A 11 15.93 -14.24 -36.24
N TYR A 12 17.27 -14.09 -36.20
CA TYR A 12 18.00 -13.70 -35.02
C TYR A 12 17.70 -12.24 -34.61
N PHE A 13 17.65 -11.33 -35.58
CA PHE A 13 17.26 -9.93 -35.35
C PHE A 13 15.79 -9.80 -34.93
N GLU A 14 14.87 -10.56 -35.48
CA GLU A 14 13.46 -10.59 -35.06
C GLU A 14 13.30 -11.13 -33.64
N THR A 15 13.97 -12.21 -33.28
CA THR A 15 13.91 -12.76 -31.90
C THR A 15 14.56 -11.82 -30.88
N LEU A 16 15.65 -11.14 -31.22
CA LEU A 16 16.29 -10.15 -30.39
C LEU A 16 15.40 -8.92 -30.19
N SER A 17 14.74 -8.45 -31.24
CA SER A 17 13.79 -7.35 -31.22
C SER A 17 12.56 -7.70 -30.37
N LEU A 18 11.99 -8.87 -30.52
CA LEU A 18 10.83 -9.33 -29.75
C LEU A 18 11.15 -9.47 -28.27
N LYS A 19 12.28 -10.09 -27.92
CA LYS A 19 12.73 -10.17 -26.51
C LYS A 19 12.91 -8.78 -25.90
N SER A 20 13.52 -7.85 -26.63
CA SER A 20 13.72 -6.49 -26.16
C SER A 20 12.40 -5.76 -25.91
N ILE A 21 11.44 -5.89 -26.83
CA ILE A 21 10.10 -5.30 -26.69
C ILE A 21 9.36 -5.89 -25.47
N VAL A 22 9.35 -7.23 -25.34
CA VAL A 22 8.70 -7.90 -24.21
C VAL A 22 9.34 -7.48 -22.88
N THR A 23 10.67 -7.44 -22.81
CA THR A 23 11.39 -6.98 -21.62
C THR A 23 11.02 -5.54 -21.28
N PHE A 24 10.96 -4.65 -22.25
CA PHE A 24 10.58 -3.25 -22.05
C PHE A 24 9.14 -3.13 -21.52
N ILE A 25 8.19 -3.86 -22.11
CA ILE A 25 6.80 -3.89 -21.66
C ILE A 25 6.70 -4.40 -20.22
N CYS A 26 7.35 -5.53 -19.90
CA CYS A 26 7.34 -6.11 -18.56
C CYS A 26 7.99 -5.17 -17.53
N SER A 27 9.10 -4.53 -17.87
CA SER A 27 9.76 -3.56 -17.00
C SER A 27 8.90 -2.33 -16.76
N THR A 28 8.24 -1.82 -17.80
CA THR A 28 7.30 -0.69 -17.69
C THR A 28 6.08 -1.07 -16.85
N ALA A 29 5.51 -2.25 -17.07
CA ALA A 29 4.42 -2.78 -16.28
C ALA A 29 4.84 -2.95 -14.80
N MET A 30 6.07 -3.37 -14.54
CA MET A 30 6.61 -3.48 -13.19
C MET A 30 6.73 -2.12 -12.50
N VAL A 31 7.24 -1.11 -13.20
CA VAL A 31 7.44 0.25 -12.67
C VAL A 31 6.10 0.91 -12.30
N VAL A 32 5.10 0.79 -13.15
CA VAL A 32 3.81 1.51 -12.99
C VAL A 32 2.76 0.64 -12.29
N GLY A 33 2.83 -0.67 -12.47
CA GLY A 33 1.80 -1.62 -12.02
C GLY A 33 1.49 -1.54 -10.52
N GLY A 34 2.50 -1.29 -9.69
CA GLY A 34 2.32 -1.15 -8.25
C GLY A 34 1.41 0.01 -7.83
N VAL A 35 1.34 1.08 -8.64
CA VAL A 35 0.52 2.27 -8.33
C VAL A 35 -0.91 2.13 -8.86
N VAL A 36 -1.13 1.29 -9.88
CA VAL A 36 -2.44 1.14 -10.54
C VAL A 36 -3.60 0.87 -9.56
N PRO A 37 -3.48 0.00 -8.54
CA PRO A 37 -4.56 -0.27 -7.58
C PRO A 37 -4.97 0.95 -6.75
N TYR A 38 -4.09 1.93 -6.58
CA TYR A 38 -4.35 3.13 -5.77
C TYR A 38 -5.01 4.27 -6.57
N ILE A 39 -4.96 4.22 -7.92
CA ILE A 39 -5.58 5.24 -8.78
C ILE A 39 -7.10 5.34 -8.58
N PRO A 40 -7.87 4.24 -8.57
CA PRO A 40 -9.30 4.31 -8.29
C PRO A 40 -9.60 4.92 -6.92
N GLN A 41 -8.84 4.53 -5.89
CA GLN A 41 -9.00 5.04 -4.52
C GLN A 41 -8.72 6.55 -4.44
N TYR A 42 -7.64 7.01 -5.08
CA TYR A 42 -7.32 8.44 -5.18
C TYR A 42 -8.47 9.23 -5.84
N ARG A 43 -9.00 8.71 -6.96
CA ARG A 43 -10.11 9.34 -7.68
C ARG A 43 -11.40 9.37 -6.85
N GLU A 44 -11.66 8.33 -6.09
CA GLU A 44 -12.84 8.23 -5.22
C GLU A 44 -12.76 9.28 -4.12
N ILE A 45 -11.66 9.35 -3.38
CA ILE A 45 -11.45 10.36 -2.32
C ILE A 45 -11.56 11.77 -2.89
N TRP A 46 -10.96 12.02 -4.05
CA TRP A 46 -10.99 13.33 -4.70
C TRP A 46 -12.41 13.75 -5.15
N LYS A 47 -13.25 12.80 -5.60
CA LYS A 47 -14.62 13.06 -6.04
C LYS A 47 -15.61 13.20 -4.91
N THR A 48 -15.43 12.43 -3.84
CA THR A 48 -16.38 12.36 -2.72
C THR A 48 -16.04 13.35 -1.61
N ASP A 49 -14.86 14.01 -1.67
CA ASP A 49 -14.29 14.79 -0.55
C ASP A 49 -14.41 14.06 0.79
N ASN A 50 -14.26 12.72 0.76
CA ASN A 50 -14.31 11.86 1.94
C ASN A 50 -13.18 10.83 1.93
N ALA A 51 -12.36 10.84 2.98
CA ALA A 51 -11.23 9.93 3.16
C ALA A 51 -11.48 8.84 4.23
N ASP A 52 -12.67 8.76 4.85
CA ASP A 52 -12.95 7.84 5.97
C ASP A 52 -12.82 6.36 5.60
N GLY A 53 -12.96 6.01 4.33
CA GLY A 53 -12.82 4.64 3.83
C GLY A 53 -11.38 4.18 3.62
N PHE A 54 -10.39 5.09 3.68
CA PHE A 54 -8.99 4.79 3.40
C PHE A 54 -8.10 4.94 4.65
N SER A 55 -7.30 3.91 4.94
CA SER A 55 -6.35 3.96 6.04
C SER A 55 -5.01 4.56 5.59
N THR A 56 -4.65 5.72 6.12
CA THR A 56 -3.35 6.36 5.86
C THR A 56 -2.15 5.52 6.35
N TYR A 57 -2.36 4.56 7.25
CA TYR A 57 -1.32 3.60 7.67
C TYR A 57 -0.83 2.71 6.52
N VAL A 58 -1.64 2.46 5.49
CA VAL A 58 -1.20 1.78 4.27
C VAL A 58 -0.09 2.59 3.59
N CYS A 59 -0.24 3.92 3.54
CA CYS A 59 0.79 4.80 3.00
C CYS A 59 2.07 4.76 3.85
N LEU A 60 1.96 4.72 5.19
CA LEU A 60 3.12 4.58 6.08
C LEU A 60 3.91 3.32 5.75
N VAL A 61 3.24 2.17 5.74
CA VAL A 61 3.86 0.86 5.47
C VAL A 61 4.57 0.87 4.12
N LEU A 62 3.91 1.39 3.09
CA LEU A 62 4.50 1.47 1.74
C LEU A 62 5.66 2.47 1.66
N LEU A 63 5.57 3.63 2.31
CA LEU A 63 6.68 4.59 2.36
C LEU A 63 7.90 3.99 3.05
N VAL A 64 7.71 3.34 4.20
CA VAL A 64 8.80 2.66 4.93
C VAL A 64 9.40 1.55 4.08
N ALA A 65 8.57 0.64 3.54
CA ALA A 65 9.02 -0.49 2.74
C ALA A 65 9.83 -0.05 1.50
N ASN A 66 9.29 0.90 0.72
CA ASN A 66 9.95 1.37 -0.50
C ASN A 66 11.18 2.23 -0.20
N THR A 67 11.20 3.00 0.89
CA THR A 67 12.39 3.74 1.33
C THR A 67 13.51 2.78 1.73
N LEU A 68 13.22 1.74 2.52
CA LEU A 68 14.21 0.71 2.86
C LEU A 68 14.73 -0.03 1.62
N ARG A 69 13.85 -0.29 0.63
CA ARG A 69 14.25 -0.90 -0.64
C ARG A 69 15.19 -0.01 -1.45
N ILE A 70 14.95 1.31 -1.48
CA ILE A 70 15.84 2.28 -2.13
C ILE A 70 17.21 2.29 -1.41
N ILE A 71 17.22 2.30 -0.08
CA ILE A 71 18.44 2.28 0.72
C ILE A 71 19.19 0.96 0.53
N PHE A 72 18.49 -0.17 0.50
CA PHE A 72 19.07 -1.50 0.24
C PHE A 72 19.81 -1.55 -1.10
N TRP A 73 19.31 -0.86 -2.13
CA TRP A 73 19.95 -0.83 -3.46
C TRP A 73 21.40 -0.33 -3.43
N PHE A 74 21.73 0.58 -2.51
CA PHE A 74 23.11 1.08 -2.38
C PHE A 74 24.08 0.03 -1.81
N GLY A 75 23.59 -0.91 -1.02
CA GLY A 75 24.42 -2.01 -0.49
C GLY A 75 24.39 -3.27 -1.36
N HIS A 76 23.27 -3.52 -2.05
CA HIS A 76 23.08 -4.67 -2.93
C HIS A 76 22.29 -4.23 -4.17
N PRO A 77 22.98 -3.76 -5.24
CA PRO A 77 22.31 -3.31 -6.46
C PRO A 77 21.48 -4.43 -7.12
N PHE A 78 20.25 -4.13 -7.45
CA PHE A 78 19.34 -4.97 -8.22
C PHE A 78 18.82 -4.17 -9.42
N GLU A 79 17.94 -4.75 -10.23
CA GLU A 79 17.46 -4.13 -11.47
C GLU A 79 16.83 -2.75 -11.30
N LEU A 80 17.17 -1.83 -12.20
CA LEU A 80 16.67 -0.45 -12.21
C LEU A 80 15.12 -0.34 -12.24
N PRO A 81 14.37 -1.16 -12.98
CA PRO A 81 12.90 -1.09 -12.94
C PRO A 81 12.32 -1.25 -11.53
N LEU A 82 12.90 -2.10 -10.68
CA LEU A 82 12.47 -2.30 -9.29
C LEU A 82 12.80 -1.08 -8.41
N LEU A 83 13.93 -0.44 -8.66
CA LEU A 83 14.29 0.80 -7.97
C LEU A 83 13.33 1.94 -8.36
N PHE A 84 13.07 2.12 -9.66
CA PHE A 84 12.13 3.12 -10.14
C PHE A 84 10.71 2.88 -9.64
N GLN A 85 10.26 1.63 -9.55
CA GLN A 85 8.99 1.27 -8.93
C GLN A 85 8.91 1.81 -7.49
N SER A 86 9.95 1.62 -6.70
CA SER A 86 9.97 2.08 -5.30
C SER A 86 9.91 3.60 -5.19
N ILE A 87 10.59 4.32 -6.08
CA ILE A 87 10.55 5.79 -6.13
C ILE A 87 9.14 6.29 -6.50
N ILE A 88 8.56 5.72 -7.56
CA ILE A 88 7.21 6.09 -8.04
C ILE A 88 6.15 5.77 -6.96
N MET A 89 6.30 4.64 -6.27
CA MET A 89 5.40 4.28 -5.18
C MET A 89 5.48 5.30 -4.03
N ASN A 90 6.68 5.74 -3.63
CA ASN A 90 6.82 6.77 -2.61
C ASN A 90 6.14 8.09 -3.02
N ILE A 91 6.32 8.52 -4.27
CA ILE A 91 5.65 9.72 -4.80
C ILE A 91 4.12 9.54 -4.78
N ALA A 92 3.61 8.38 -5.21
CA ALA A 92 2.19 8.10 -5.22
C ALA A 92 1.59 8.08 -3.80
N MET A 93 2.29 7.51 -2.82
CA MET A 93 1.84 7.49 -1.43
C MET A 93 1.85 8.88 -0.79
N LEU A 94 2.84 9.71 -1.09
CA LEU A 94 2.87 11.11 -0.65
C LEU A 94 1.71 11.91 -1.27
N ALA A 95 1.40 11.71 -2.56
CA ALA A 95 0.24 12.33 -3.20
C ALA A 95 -1.08 11.88 -2.56
N MET A 96 -1.20 10.60 -2.19
CA MET A 96 -2.37 10.06 -1.48
C MET A 96 -2.54 10.70 -0.09
N ILE A 97 -1.44 10.80 0.69
CA ILE A 97 -1.46 11.46 2.01
C ILE A 97 -1.85 12.93 1.86
N HIS A 98 -1.27 13.64 0.90
CA HIS A 98 -1.59 15.03 0.64
C HIS A 98 -3.10 15.24 0.40
N LEU A 99 -3.69 14.40 -0.45
CA LEU A 99 -5.13 14.42 -0.71
C LEU A 99 -5.95 14.13 0.56
N CYS A 100 -5.58 13.09 1.32
CA CYS A 100 -6.28 12.73 2.57
C CYS A 100 -6.23 13.86 3.59
N VAL A 101 -5.09 14.53 3.75
CA VAL A 101 -4.92 15.68 4.67
C VAL A 101 -5.78 16.86 4.19
N GLN A 102 -5.77 17.18 2.90
CA GLN A 102 -6.60 18.26 2.35
C GLN A 102 -8.10 18.02 2.59
N VAL A 103 -8.57 16.81 2.31
CA VAL A 103 -9.98 16.44 2.49
C VAL A 103 -10.38 16.49 3.96
N ARG A 104 -9.52 15.95 4.85
CA ARG A 104 -9.75 16.00 6.30
C ARG A 104 -9.82 17.43 6.84
N ASN A 105 -8.93 18.30 6.39
CA ASN A 105 -8.92 19.70 6.82
C ASN A 105 -10.13 20.47 6.30
N LYS A 106 -10.62 20.20 5.08
CA LYS A 106 -11.89 20.78 4.59
C LYS A 106 -13.07 20.39 5.46
N THR A 107 -13.16 19.12 5.87
CA THR A 107 -14.26 18.60 6.73
C THR A 107 -14.24 19.22 8.13
N LEU A 108 -13.05 19.53 8.66
CA LEU A 108 -12.90 20.22 9.96
C LEU A 108 -13.27 21.72 9.90
N ILE A 109 -13.10 22.36 8.73
CA ILE A 109 -13.40 23.80 8.55
C ILE A 109 -14.89 24.04 8.29
N ILE A 110 -15.66 23.05 7.86
CA ILE A 110 -17.11 23.14 7.65
C ILE A 110 -17.80 22.52 8.88
N PRO A 111 -18.06 23.30 9.97
CA PRO A 111 -18.92 22.81 11.02
C PRO A 111 -20.32 22.71 10.42
N THR A 112 -20.78 21.48 10.20
CA THR A 112 -22.19 21.22 9.89
C THR A 112 -22.96 21.67 11.14
N LYS A 113 -23.47 22.92 11.15
CA LYS A 113 -24.40 23.37 12.16
C LYS A 113 -25.68 22.52 12.03
N PRO A 114 -25.95 21.57 12.94
CA PRO A 114 -27.31 21.11 13.08
C PRO A 114 -28.10 22.30 13.64
N LYS A 115 -29.02 22.84 12.86
CA LYS A 115 -30.04 23.75 13.37
C LYS A 115 -30.97 22.90 14.26
N PHE A 116 -30.66 22.76 15.52
CA PHE A 116 -31.61 22.37 16.52
C PHE A 116 -31.87 23.57 17.43
N PHE A 117 -33.07 24.09 17.32
CA PHE A 117 -33.66 24.99 18.31
C PHE A 117 -34.13 24.15 19.48
N THR A 118 -33.34 24.01 20.50
CA THR A 118 -33.76 23.65 21.85
C THR A 118 -32.71 24.16 22.84
N ALA A 119 -33.13 25.04 23.68
CA ALA A 119 -32.36 25.59 24.79
C ALA A 119 -32.29 24.50 25.87
N ASP A 120 -31.10 23.91 26.09
CA ASP A 120 -30.81 23.17 27.29
C ASP A 120 -29.29 23.09 27.52
N GLU A 121 -28.87 23.10 28.77
CA GLU A 121 -27.51 23.22 29.33
C GLU A 121 -26.48 22.13 28.87
N ASP A 122 -26.90 21.18 28.05
CA ASP A 122 -26.03 20.12 27.51
C ASP A 122 -25.21 20.59 26.30
N GLU A 123 -25.50 21.76 25.69
CA GLU A 123 -24.76 22.30 24.53
C GLU A 123 -23.35 22.77 24.91
N GLU A 124 -23.12 23.23 26.12
CA GLU A 124 -21.79 23.72 26.56
C GLU A 124 -20.77 22.59 26.65
N LYS A 125 -21.20 21.40 27.08
CA LYS A 125 -20.34 20.20 27.15
C LYS A 125 -20.07 19.59 25.77
N SER A 126 -21.02 19.71 24.83
CA SER A 126 -20.84 19.27 23.43
C SER A 126 -19.93 20.21 22.66
N GLN A 127 -20.03 21.53 22.86
CA GLN A 127 -19.15 22.51 22.24
C GLN A 127 -17.71 22.40 22.75
N ILE A 128 -17.50 22.09 24.04
CA ILE A 128 -16.18 21.83 24.60
C ILE A 128 -15.54 20.59 24.01
N LYS A 129 -16.31 19.53 23.73
CA LYS A 129 -15.82 18.32 23.02
C LYS A 129 -15.48 18.58 21.55
N LEU A 130 -16.25 19.39 20.82
CA LEU A 130 -15.94 19.78 19.44
C LEU A 130 -14.74 20.75 19.38
N SER A 131 -14.63 21.67 20.35
CA SER A 131 -13.50 22.61 20.44
C SER A 131 -12.18 21.92 20.78
N HIS A 132 -12.20 20.77 21.44
CA HIS A 132 -10.99 20.01 21.80
C HIS A 132 -10.43 19.17 20.65
N SER A 133 -11.16 19.07 19.53
CA SER A 133 -10.77 18.31 18.33
C SER A 133 -9.92 19.11 17.33
N SER A 134 -9.70 20.41 17.54
CA SER A 134 -9.08 21.31 16.56
C SER A 134 -7.66 21.78 16.89
N THR A 135 -6.96 21.16 17.84
CA THR A 135 -5.54 21.46 18.03
C THR A 135 -4.75 20.92 16.82
N PRO A 136 -3.98 21.77 16.11
CA PRO A 136 -3.10 21.31 15.07
C PRO A 136 -2.11 20.29 15.64
N ARG A 137 -1.98 19.14 15.00
CA ARG A 137 -1.09 18.05 15.40
C ARG A 137 0.07 17.99 14.44
N SER A 138 1.29 18.08 14.98
CA SER A 138 2.53 18.06 14.21
C SER A 138 3.39 16.85 14.58
N PHE A 139 4.33 16.50 13.70
CA PHE A 139 5.36 15.47 13.96
C PHE A 139 6.18 15.80 15.23
N TRP A 140 6.43 17.06 15.51
CA TRP A 140 7.22 17.54 16.66
C TRP A 140 6.51 17.47 18.01
N ASP A 141 5.21 17.16 18.04
CA ASP A 141 4.47 17.02 19.29
C ASP A 141 4.84 15.73 20.05
N PHE A 142 5.53 14.79 19.40
CA PHE A 142 5.99 13.49 19.93
C PHE A 142 4.92 12.71 20.71
N ASP A 143 3.64 12.93 20.43
CA ASP A 143 2.54 12.21 21.07
C ASP A 143 2.28 10.89 20.33
N ALA A 144 2.71 9.78 20.94
CA ALA A 144 2.53 8.44 20.36
C ALA A 144 1.06 8.06 20.10
N LYS A 145 0.11 8.70 20.80
CA LYS A 145 -1.32 8.45 20.62
C LYS A 145 -1.83 8.92 19.27
N TYR A 146 -1.21 9.97 18.73
CA TYR A 146 -1.60 10.58 17.45
C TYR A 146 -0.55 10.36 16.36
N PHE A 147 0.32 9.38 16.55
CA PHE A 147 1.30 9.01 15.55
C PHE A 147 0.59 8.69 14.21
N TRP A 148 1.08 9.29 13.12
CA TRP A 148 0.53 9.16 11.77
C TRP A 148 -0.88 9.74 11.55
N GLU A 149 -1.37 10.56 12.49
CA GLU A 149 -2.65 11.29 12.40
C GLU A 149 -2.45 12.81 12.43
N TRP A 150 -1.38 13.28 11.81
CA TRP A 150 -1.05 14.70 11.77
C TRP A 150 -2.02 15.48 10.88
N THR A 151 -2.21 16.77 11.20
CA THR A 151 -3.14 17.66 10.51
C THR A 151 -2.50 18.37 9.33
N ASP A 152 -1.18 18.46 9.28
CA ASP A 152 -0.42 19.08 8.20
C ASP A 152 0.40 18.07 7.39
N PHE A 153 0.52 18.33 6.10
CA PHE A 153 1.28 17.49 5.19
C PHE A 153 2.80 17.56 5.43
N LEU A 154 3.28 18.71 5.94
CA LEU A 154 4.71 18.93 6.20
C LEU A 154 5.24 17.92 7.23
N SER A 155 4.48 17.61 8.27
CA SER A 155 4.85 16.62 9.29
C SER A 155 5.12 15.23 8.70
N TYR A 156 4.37 14.82 7.67
CA TYR A 156 4.63 13.55 6.97
C TYR A 156 5.94 13.59 6.17
N LEU A 157 6.27 14.73 5.56
CA LEU A 157 7.55 14.93 4.86
C LEU A 157 8.72 14.96 5.84
N GLU A 158 8.58 15.62 6.97
CA GLU A 158 9.60 15.70 8.04
C GLU A 158 9.88 14.30 8.61
N PHE A 159 8.84 13.52 8.89
CA PHE A 159 8.99 12.11 9.28
C PHE A 159 9.76 11.32 8.23
N LEU A 160 9.36 11.40 6.96
CA LEU A 160 10.02 10.66 5.89
C LEU A 160 11.48 11.09 5.72
N ALA A 161 11.76 12.39 5.75
CA ALA A 161 13.12 12.91 5.67
C ALA A 161 14.00 12.43 6.84
N THR A 162 13.44 12.46 8.07
CA THR A 162 14.13 11.94 9.27
C THR A 162 14.38 10.45 9.15
N PHE A 163 13.38 9.68 8.68
CA PHE A 163 13.51 8.24 8.48
C PHE A 163 14.59 7.91 7.43
N ILE A 164 14.60 8.62 6.29
CA ILE A 164 15.64 8.47 5.26
C ILE A 164 17.02 8.80 5.82
N ALA A 165 17.16 9.91 6.57
CA ALA A 165 18.43 10.32 7.14
C ALA A 165 18.96 9.29 8.15
N VAL A 166 18.14 8.87 9.10
CA VAL A 166 18.53 7.89 10.13
C VAL A 166 18.89 6.55 9.52
N THR A 167 18.01 6.00 8.64
CA THR A 167 18.26 4.69 8.02
C THR A 167 19.40 4.75 7.00
N GLY A 168 19.55 5.86 6.28
CA GLY A 168 20.66 6.08 5.34
C GLY A 168 22.01 6.17 6.04
N ILE A 169 22.11 6.94 7.14
CA ILE A 169 23.31 7.03 7.96
C ILE A 169 23.66 5.65 8.57
N PHE A 170 22.65 4.97 9.14
CA PHE A 170 22.84 3.63 9.67
C PHE A 170 23.39 2.67 8.60
N MET A 171 22.78 2.66 7.40
CA MET A 171 23.21 1.81 6.31
C MET A 171 24.63 2.15 5.84
N TYR A 172 24.97 3.44 5.78
CA TYR A 172 26.31 3.89 5.38
C TYR A 172 27.41 3.28 6.26
N PHE A 173 27.21 3.23 7.57
CA PHE A 173 28.16 2.59 8.50
C PHE A 173 28.15 1.05 8.44
N CYS A 174 27.09 0.47 7.91
CA CYS A 174 26.90 -0.98 7.88
C CYS A 174 27.07 -1.61 6.50
N LEU A 175 27.46 -0.84 5.47
CA LEU A 175 27.60 -1.32 4.08
C LEU A 175 28.54 -2.53 3.93
N GLU A 176 29.59 -2.59 4.76
CA GLU A 176 30.57 -3.70 4.74
C GLU A 176 30.01 -4.98 5.37
N THR A 177 28.89 -4.91 6.11
CA THR A 177 28.31 -6.04 6.81
C THR A 177 27.16 -6.61 5.99
N ALA A 178 27.44 -7.59 5.13
CA ALA A 178 26.47 -8.23 4.25
C ALA A 178 25.18 -8.67 4.98
N PHE A 179 25.29 -9.22 6.19
CA PHE A 179 24.14 -9.64 6.98
C PHE A 179 23.16 -8.49 7.28
N ILE A 180 23.67 -7.29 7.62
CA ILE A 180 22.83 -6.12 7.91
C ILE A 180 22.17 -5.62 6.62
N VAL A 181 22.92 -5.56 5.52
CA VAL A 181 22.39 -5.16 4.21
C VAL A 181 21.25 -6.07 3.79
N GLU A 182 21.43 -7.38 3.85
CA GLU A 182 20.40 -8.37 3.49
C GLU A 182 19.19 -8.31 4.44
N THR A 183 19.42 -8.05 5.74
CA THR A 183 18.33 -7.86 6.71
C THR A 183 17.49 -6.65 6.37
N VAL A 184 18.10 -5.52 5.99
CA VAL A 184 17.35 -4.32 5.55
C VAL A 184 16.55 -4.61 4.29
N GLY A 185 17.14 -5.31 3.31
CA GLY A 185 16.45 -5.76 2.11
C GLY A 185 15.26 -6.69 2.41
N PHE A 186 15.46 -7.65 3.32
CA PHE A 186 14.38 -8.52 3.78
C PHE A 186 13.26 -7.73 4.46
N LEU A 187 13.59 -6.84 5.40
CA LEU A 187 12.60 -6.01 6.09
C LEU A 187 11.79 -5.15 5.12
N ALA A 188 12.43 -4.60 4.08
CA ALA A 188 11.76 -3.81 3.06
C ALA A 188 10.64 -4.60 2.38
N VAL A 189 10.97 -5.76 1.82
CA VAL A 189 9.99 -6.56 1.06
C VAL A 189 9.02 -7.32 1.97
N PHE A 190 9.44 -7.72 3.17
CA PHE A 190 8.58 -8.35 4.16
C PHE A 190 7.50 -7.40 4.68
N THR A 191 7.86 -6.14 4.97
CA THR A 191 6.92 -5.10 5.39
C THR A 191 5.83 -4.89 4.32
N GLU A 192 6.21 -4.86 3.05
CA GLU A 192 5.26 -4.78 1.93
C GLU A 192 4.39 -6.04 1.84
N ALA A 193 4.97 -7.23 1.92
CA ALA A 193 4.25 -8.50 1.85
C ALA A 193 3.19 -8.65 2.95
N MET A 194 3.46 -8.10 4.13
CA MET A 194 2.53 -8.15 5.27
C MET A 194 1.36 -7.16 5.19
N LEU A 195 1.26 -6.35 4.14
CA LEU A 195 0.20 -5.36 3.97
C LEU A 195 -1.21 -5.98 3.95
N GLY A 196 -1.35 -7.18 3.41
CA GLY A 196 -2.60 -7.93 3.39
C GLY A 196 -2.98 -8.58 4.73
N ALA A 197 -2.00 -8.82 5.62
CA ALA A 197 -2.20 -9.58 6.85
C ALA A 197 -3.25 -8.97 7.82
N PRO A 198 -3.31 -7.65 8.05
CA PRO A 198 -4.36 -7.04 8.86
C PRO A 198 -5.77 -7.27 8.29
N GLN A 199 -5.93 -7.24 6.96
CA GLN A 199 -7.20 -7.52 6.31
C GLN A 199 -7.58 -9.00 6.46
N PHE A 200 -6.65 -9.91 6.27
CA PHE A 200 -6.84 -11.34 6.49
C PHE A 200 -7.30 -11.60 7.93
N TYR A 201 -6.62 -11.04 8.92
CA TYR A 201 -6.95 -11.19 10.33
C TYR A 201 -8.33 -10.60 10.68
N ARG A 202 -8.65 -9.42 10.16
CA ARG A 202 -9.96 -8.77 10.34
C ARG A 202 -11.09 -9.62 9.81
N ASN A 203 -10.93 -10.19 8.61
CA ASN A 203 -11.92 -11.07 7.99
C ASN A 203 -12.11 -12.35 8.82
N LEU A 204 -11.00 -12.95 9.28
CA LEU A 204 -11.00 -14.16 10.12
C LEU A 204 -11.76 -13.92 11.43
N ARG A 205 -11.46 -12.80 12.11
CA ARG A 205 -12.08 -12.44 13.39
C ARG A 205 -13.58 -12.13 13.23
N LYS A 206 -13.96 -11.42 12.18
CA LYS A 206 -15.35 -11.04 11.92
C LYS A 206 -16.16 -12.14 11.21
N LYS A 207 -15.51 -13.19 10.75
CA LYS A 207 -16.09 -14.25 9.89
C LYS A 207 -16.93 -13.66 8.74
N SER A 208 -16.48 -12.54 8.21
CA SER A 208 -17.18 -11.76 7.18
C SER A 208 -16.20 -10.93 6.37
N THR A 209 -16.45 -10.81 5.08
CA THR A 209 -15.72 -9.95 4.14
C THR A 209 -16.50 -8.69 3.75
N LEU A 210 -17.52 -8.31 4.56
CA LEU A 210 -18.29 -7.09 4.35
C LEU A 210 -17.41 -5.85 4.55
N GLY A 211 -17.56 -4.88 3.64
CA GLY A 211 -16.75 -3.65 3.64
C GLY A 211 -15.40 -3.77 2.94
N MET A 212 -15.06 -4.94 2.36
CA MET A 212 -13.86 -5.14 1.57
C MET A 212 -14.18 -5.13 0.07
N SER A 213 -13.42 -4.39 -0.72
CA SER A 213 -13.54 -4.42 -2.18
C SER A 213 -12.91 -5.70 -2.75
N LYS A 214 -13.75 -6.61 -3.22
CA LYS A 214 -13.31 -7.87 -3.85
C LYS A 214 -12.51 -7.60 -5.13
N LYS A 215 -12.91 -6.59 -5.91
CA LYS A 215 -12.20 -6.19 -7.14
C LYS A 215 -10.76 -5.74 -6.84
N MET A 216 -10.58 -4.99 -5.75
CA MET A 216 -9.27 -4.50 -5.33
C MET A 216 -8.36 -5.68 -4.95
N VAL A 217 -8.85 -6.64 -4.16
CA VAL A 217 -8.06 -7.82 -3.79
C VAL A 217 -7.68 -8.67 -5.01
N CYS A 218 -8.60 -8.86 -5.97
CA CYS A 218 -8.27 -9.56 -7.22
C CYS A 218 -7.16 -8.83 -8.01
N LEU A 219 -7.21 -7.50 -8.09
CA LEU A 219 -6.19 -6.72 -8.77
C LEU A 219 -4.83 -6.82 -8.07
N TRP A 220 -4.81 -6.78 -6.72
CA TRP A 220 -3.60 -7.01 -5.95
C TRP A 220 -3.02 -8.38 -6.21
N THR A 221 -3.83 -9.44 -6.10
CA THR A 221 -3.38 -10.82 -6.35
C THR A 221 -2.77 -10.98 -7.74
N ILE A 222 -3.40 -10.43 -8.79
CA ILE A 222 -2.87 -10.49 -10.16
C ILE A 222 -1.55 -9.73 -10.25
N GLY A 223 -1.46 -8.54 -9.67
CA GLY A 223 -0.25 -7.73 -9.63
C GLY A 223 0.89 -8.42 -8.89
N ASP A 224 0.59 -9.05 -7.75
CA ASP A 224 1.60 -9.72 -6.93
C ASP A 224 2.07 -11.05 -7.53
N ILE A 225 1.21 -11.78 -8.25
CA ILE A 225 1.62 -12.93 -9.06
C ILE A 225 2.58 -12.46 -10.19
N PHE A 226 2.22 -11.41 -10.92
CA PHE A 226 3.08 -10.85 -11.97
C PHE A 226 4.43 -10.40 -11.42
N LYS A 227 4.42 -9.67 -10.31
CA LYS A 227 5.61 -9.17 -9.63
C LYS A 227 6.52 -10.31 -9.14
N THR A 228 5.94 -11.35 -8.54
CA THR A 228 6.69 -12.51 -8.06
C THR A 228 7.31 -13.29 -9.23
N ALA A 229 6.55 -13.51 -10.32
CA ALA A 229 7.08 -14.11 -11.53
C ALA A 229 8.22 -13.28 -12.15
N TYR A 230 8.08 -11.95 -12.17
CA TYR A 230 9.15 -11.06 -12.62
C TYR A 230 10.41 -11.20 -11.77
N TYR A 231 10.30 -11.24 -10.43
CA TYR A 231 11.44 -11.44 -9.54
C TYR A 231 12.18 -12.74 -9.82
N ILE A 232 11.46 -13.85 -10.05
CA ILE A 232 12.06 -15.15 -10.35
C ILE A 232 12.75 -15.14 -11.72
N LEU A 233 12.08 -14.59 -12.74
CA LEU A 233 12.60 -14.59 -14.13
C LEU A 233 13.81 -13.65 -14.31
N ARG A 234 13.91 -12.61 -13.46
CA ARG A 234 14.99 -11.62 -13.52
C ARG A 234 16.06 -11.84 -12.45
N GLU A 235 16.06 -13.01 -11.81
CA GLU A 235 17.07 -13.39 -10.82
C GLU A 235 17.26 -12.32 -9.73
N ALA A 236 16.15 -11.69 -9.28
CA ALA A 236 16.15 -10.72 -8.20
C ALA A 236 16.63 -11.39 -6.89
N PRO A 237 17.15 -10.60 -5.90
CA PRO A 237 17.59 -11.14 -4.62
C PRO A 237 16.56 -12.10 -4.00
N THR A 238 17.02 -13.18 -3.35
CA THR A 238 16.19 -14.29 -2.84
C THR A 238 15.03 -13.82 -1.97
N GLN A 239 15.24 -12.80 -1.13
CA GLN A 239 14.21 -12.23 -0.27
C GLN A 239 13.03 -11.63 -1.06
N PHE A 240 13.26 -11.13 -2.27
CA PHE A 240 12.20 -10.52 -3.10
C PHE A 240 11.18 -11.56 -3.55
N TRP A 241 11.61 -12.66 -4.15
CA TRP A 241 10.68 -13.68 -4.62
C TRP A 241 10.09 -14.50 -3.47
N LEU A 242 10.85 -14.72 -2.37
CA LEU A 242 10.34 -15.40 -1.20
C LEU A 242 9.20 -14.61 -0.53
N CYS A 243 9.40 -13.32 -0.30
CA CYS A 243 8.35 -12.44 0.22
C CYS A 243 7.22 -12.24 -0.78
N GLY A 244 7.50 -12.26 -2.08
CA GLY A 244 6.48 -12.24 -3.13
C GLY A 244 5.56 -13.45 -3.05
N ILE A 245 6.11 -14.66 -2.87
CA ILE A 245 5.31 -15.88 -2.65
C ILE A 245 4.45 -15.76 -1.39
N LEU A 246 5.02 -15.23 -0.28
CA LEU A 246 4.27 -14.98 0.95
C LEU A 246 3.11 -14.02 0.71
N GLN A 247 3.35 -12.93 -0.01
CA GLN A 247 2.32 -11.93 -0.36
C GLN A 247 1.18 -12.55 -1.18
N VAL A 248 1.51 -13.32 -2.22
CA VAL A 248 0.52 -14.07 -3.02
C VAL A 248 -0.26 -15.06 -2.16
N ALA A 249 0.40 -15.76 -1.23
CA ALA A 249 -0.27 -16.69 -0.32
C ALA A 249 -1.27 -16.00 0.61
N ILE A 250 -0.93 -14.82 1.13
CA ILE A 250 -1.85 -13.99 1.93
C ILE A 250 -3.05 -13.54 1.09
N ASP A 251 -2.84 -13.06 -0.12
CA ASP A 251 -3.90 -12.62 -1.02
C ASP A 251 -4.85 -13.74 -1.39
N LEU A 252 -4.31 -14.91 -1.77
CA LEU A 252 -5.11 -16.10 -2.06
C LEU A 252 -5.91 -16.55 -0.83
N SER A 253 -5.33 -16.43 0.37
CA SER A 253 -6.03 -16.72 1.63
C SER A 253 -7.20 -15.77 1.86
N ILE A 254 -7.05 -14.47 1.52
CA ILE A 254 -8.14 -13.48 1.57
C ILE A 254 -9.23 -13.82 0.55
N LEU A 255 -8.85 -14.19 -0.68
CA LEU A 255 -9.81 -14.62 -1.70
C LEU A 255 -10.56 -15.89 -1.30
N LEU A 256 -9.87 -16.84 -0.67
CA LEU A 256 -10.51 -18.03 -0.10
C LEU A 256 -11.51 -17.67 1.00
N GLN A 257 -11.18 -16.73 1.89
CA GLN A 257 -12.13 -16.20 2.87
C GLN A 257 -13.39 -15.61 2.21
N VAL A 258 -13.22 -14.91 1.07
CA VAL A 258 -14.39 -14.39 0.31
C VAL A 258 -15.30 -15.50 -0.15
N LEU A 259 -14.76 -16.63 -0.60
CA LEU A 259 -15.55 -17.80 -1.02
C LEU A 259 -16.21 -18.47 0.17
N ILE A 260 -15.47 -18.74 1.25
CA ILE A 260 -15.99 -19.42 2.45
C ILE A 260 -17.12 -18.61 3.10
N TYR A 261 -16.87 -17.31 3.35
CA TYR A 261 -17.85 -16.45 4.03
C TYR A 261 -19.03 -16.01 3.14
N ARG A 262 -18.95 -16.25 1.82
CA ARG A 262 -20.09 -16.12 0.93
C ARG A 262 -21.07 -17.29 1.08
N ILE A 263 -20.53 -18.50 1.26
CA ILE A 263 -21.29 -19.75 1.37
C ILE A 263 -21.90 -19.87 2.77
N THR A 264 -21.19 -19.42 3.80
CA THR A 264 -21.66 -19.44 5.20
C THR A 264 -22.12 -18.03 5.58
N PRO A 265 -23.44 -17.73 5.52
CA PRO A 265 -23.93 -16.42 5.91
C PRO A 265 -23.66 -16.21 7.40
N SER A 266 -23.06 -15.04 7.74
CA SER A 266 -22.84 -14.68 9.15
C SER A 266 -24.18 -14.66 9.91
N PRO A 267 -24.19 -15.00 11.23
CA PRO A 267 -25.41 -15.01 12.05
C PRO A 267 -26.20 -13.70 11.97
N VAL A 268 -25.54 -12.55 11.76
CA VAL A 268 -26.18 -11.25 11.56
C VAL A 268 -27.05 -11.20 10.29
N LYS A 269 -26.64 -11.85 9.19
CA LYS A 269 -27.47 -11.93 7.97
C LYS A 269 -28.69 -12.84 8.15
N LEU A 270 -28.59 -13.86 8.99
CA LEU A 270 -29.70 -14.73 9.33
C LEU A 270 -30.76 -13.99 10.18
N LEU A 271 -30.32 -13.16 11.12
CA LEU A 271 -31.20 -12.33 11.95
C LEU A 271 -31.96 -11.29 11.10
N LEU A 272 -31.29 -10.56 10.22
CA LEU A 272 -31.94 -9.57 9.34
C LEU A 272 -32.86 -10.19 8.30
N LYS A 273 -32.65 -11.46 7.92
CA LYS A 273 -33.57 -12.20 7.02
C LYS A 273 -34.78 -12.77 7.74
N GLY A 274 -34.66 -13.02 9.04
CA GLY A 274 -35.79 -13.46 9.88
C GLY A 274 -36.82 -12.35 10.14
N GLU A 275 -36.36 -11.10 10.31
CA GLU A 275 -37.24 -9.95 10.52
C GLU A 275 -38.02 -9.52 9.26
N SER A 276 -37.56 -9.84 8.05
CA SER A 276 -38.24 -9.49 6.80
C SER A 276 -39.37 -10.47 6.41
N HIS A 277 -39.56 -11.56 7.14
CA HIS A 277 -40.63 -12.54 6.91
C HIS A 277 -41.77 -12.50 7.94
N THR A 278 -41.71 -11.55 8.88
CA THR A 278 -42.75 -11.40 9.96
C THR A 278 -43.57 -10.11 9.82
N ASN A 279 -43.53 -9.44 8.66
CA ASN A 279 -44.43 -8.33 8.33
C ASN A 279 -45.29 -8.63 7.11
#